data_473149efe641a292367d0d4b86c9f609
#
_entry.id   473149efe641a292367d0d4b86c9f609
#
_cell.length_a   1.000
_cell.length_b   1.000
_cell.length_c   1.000
_cell.angle_alpha   90.00
_cell.angle_beta   90.00
_cell.angle_gamma   90.00
#
_symmetry.space_group_name_H-M   'P 1'
#
loop_
_entity.id
_entity.type
_entity.pdbx_description
1 polymer ?
#
loop_
_entity_poly.entity_id
_entity_poly.type
_entity_poly.pdbx_seq_one_letter_code
_entity_poly.pdbx_strand_id
1 'polypeptide(L)'
;MIRSLWISKTGLDAQQTQMDVIANNLANVSTNGFKRSRAVFEDLLYQNIRQPGAQSSQQTQLPSGLQLGTGVRPVATERIFSQGNLQQTSNSKDVAIQGDGFFQVLLPDGTTAYTRDGAFQTDNQGQLVTSSGFTVQPAITIPNNALSLTVGRDGTVSITQPGSANAVQIGTIQLATFINPAGLLSKGENMFVETSASGTPTTNTPGANGAGLLSQGYVETSNVNVVEELVNMIQTQRAYEMNSKAITTSDQMLQKLSQM
;
A
#
# COMPACT_ATOMS: atom_id res chain seq x y z
N MET A 1 19.91 31.23 13.70
CA MET A 1 19.83 31.08 12.21
C MET A 1 20.17 29.67 11.72
N ILE A 2 21.26 29.06 12.22
CA ILE A 2 21.61 27.66 11.81
C ILE A 2 20.47 26.66 12.11
N ARG A 3 19.71 26.86 13.19
CA ARG A 3 18.57 26.00 13.51
C ARG A 3 17.42 26.10 12.50
N SER A 4 17.09 27.30 12.05
CA SER A 4 16.02 27.50 11.05
C SER A 4 16.37 26.82 9.74
N LEU A 5 17.64 26.86 9.32
CA LEU A 5 18.13 26.14 8.15
C LEU A 5 18.01 24.62 8.31
N TRP A 6 18.35 24.12 9.51
CA TRP A 6 18.21 22.68 9.79
C TRP A 6 16.75 22.22 9.76
N ILE A 7 15.84 22.96 10.40
CA ILE A 7 14.40 22.68 10.40
C ILE A 7 13.85 22.72 8.98
N SER A 8 14.21 23.75 8.19
CA SER A 8 13.78 23.86 6.80
C SER A 8 14.34 22.73 5.93
N LYS A 9 15.58 22.27 6.17
CA LYS A 9 16.16 21.12 5.50
C LYS A 9 15.35 19.86 5.77
N THR A 10 15.08 19.53 7.05
CA THR A 10 14.27 18.35 7.40
C THR A 10 12.86 18.42 6.83
N GLY A 11 12.29 19.63 6.75
CA GLY A 11 11.03 19.89 6.09
C GLY A 11 11.08 19.61 4.57
N LEU A 12 12.16 20.01 3.89
CA LEU A 12 12.34 19.70 2.46
C LEU A 12 12.49 18.20 2.22
N ASP A 13 13.29 17.50 3.03
CA ASP A 13 13.46 16.05 2.91
C ASP A 13 12.12 15.31 3.13
N ALA A 14 11.30 15.78 4.08
CA ALA A 14 9.97 15.25 4.32
C ALA A 14 9.02 15.50 3.12
N GLN A 15 9.02 16.73 2.56
CA GLN A 15 8.19 17.06 1.41
C GLN A 15 8.61 16.28 0.15
N GLN A 16 9.91 16.04 -0.01
CA GLN A 16 10.40 15.21 -1.11
C GLN A 16 9.90 13.77 -0.97
N THR A 17 10.03 13.17 0.21
CA THR A 17 9.50 11.82 0.47
C THR A 17 7.98 11.75 0.21
N GLN A 18 7.24 12.78 0.60
CA GLN A 18 5.81 12.87 0.32
C GLN A 18 5.52 12.92 -1.19
N MET A 19 6.27 13.72 -1.94
CA MET A 19 6.14 13.80 -3.40
C MET A 19 6.44 12.45 -4.07
N ASP A 20 7.46 11.73 -3.62
CA ASP A 20 7.83 10.44 -4.17
C ASP A 20 6.71 9.41 -3.95
N VAL A 21 6.08 9.41 -2.76
CA VAL A 21 4.93 8.55 -2.46
C VAL A 21 3.73 8.90 -3.33
N ILE A 22 3.39 10.19 -3.47
CA ILE A 22 2.27 10.64 -4.32
C ILE A 22 2.53 10.28 -5.78
N ALA A 23 3.74 10.50 -6.28
CA ALA A 23 4.12 10.16 -7.64
C ALA A 23 4.01 8.65 -7.91
N ASN A 24 4.42 7.81 -6.95
CA ASN A 24 4.27 6.36 -7.02
C ASN A 24 2.78 5.96 -7.03
N ASN A 25 1.93 6.56 -6.19
CA ASN A 25 0.50 6.31 -6.19
C ASN A 25 -0.12 6.67 -7.55
N LEU A 26 0.22 7.84 -8.08
CA LEU A 26 -0.31 8.32 -9.34
C LEU A 26 0.14 7.45 -10.54
N ALA A 27 1.39 7.04 -10.55
CA ALA A 27 1.93 6.14 -11.58
C ALA A 27 1.20 4.78 -11.61
N ASN A 28 0.71 4.32 -10.45
CA ASN A 28 0.05 3.02 -10.30
C ASN A 28 -1.48 3.12 -10.21
N VAL A 29 -2.08 4.22 -10.65
CA VAL A 29 -3.55 4.39 -10.63
C VAL A 29 -4.28 3.39 -11.52
N SER A 30 -3.69 2.99 -12.64
CA SER A 30 -4.24 2.00 -13.58
C SER A 30 -3.76 0.57 -13.31
N THR A 31 -2.99 0.34 -12.25
CA THR A 31 -2.46 -0.98 -11.91
C THR A 31 -3.50 -1.76 -11.10
N ASN A 32 -3.89 -2.94 -11.57
CA ASN A 32 -4.86 -3.80 -10.89
C ASN A 32 -4.31 -4.27 -9.53
N GLY A 33 -5.15 -4.26 -8.52
CA GLY A 33 -4.78 -4.70 -7.17
C GLY A 33 -3.77 -3.81 -6.45
N PHE A 34 -3.36 -2.68 -7.04
CA PHE A 34 -2.46 -1.74 -6.37
C PHE A 34 -3.12 -1.09 -5.16
N LYS A 35 -2.37 -0.93 -4.10
CA LYS A 35 -2.79 -0.26 -2.86
C LYS A 35 -1.97 0.99 -2.63
N ARG A 36 -2.66 2.13 -2.43
CA ARG A 36 -2.02 3.42 -2.19
C ARG A 36 -1.16 3.38 -0.93
N SER A 37 -0.06 4.11 -0.97
CA SER A 37 0.82 4.30 0.18
C SER A 37 0.67 5.73 0.70
N ARG A 38 0.91 5.92 1.99
CA ARG A 38 1.08 7.25 2.60
C ARG A 38 2.37 7.31 3.39
N ALA A 39 3.03 8.44 3.38
CA ALA A 39 4.17 8.69 4.25
C ALA A 39 3.68 9.07 5.66
N VAL A 40 4.35 8.54 6.66
CA VAL A 40 4.12 8.85 8.09
C VAL A 40 5.32 9.61 8.59
N PHE A 41 5.06 10.74 9.25
CA PHE A 41 6.08 11.64 9.77
C PHE A 41 5.98 11.76 11.28
N GLU A 42 7.11 11.98 11.91
CA GLU A 42 7.21 12.30 13.33
C GLU A 42 8.04 13.55 13.52
N ASP A 43 7.75 14.30 14.57
CA ASP A 43 8.58 15.40 15.00
C ASP A 43 9.87 14.91 15.66
N LEU A 44 10.91 15.71 15.58
CA LEU A 44 12.19 15.44 16.25
C LEU A 44 12.17 15.98 17.68
N LEU A 45 13.11 15.48 18.50
CA LEU A 45 13.25 15.88 19.91
C LEU A 45 13.27 17.40 20.09
N TYR A 46 12.48 17.88 21.04
CA TYR A 46 12.46 19.28 21.40
C TYR A 46 13.67 19.67 22.26
N GLN A 47 14.24 20.81 21.98
CA GLN A 47 15.28 21.37 22.79
C GLN A 47 14.67 22.22 23.91
N ASN A 48 14.80 21.79 25.15
CA ASN A 48 14.33 22.51 26.32
C ASN A 48 15.36 23.62 26.71
N ILE A 49 15.03 24.85 26.44
CA ILE A 49 15.83 26.03 26.90
C ILE A 49 15.41 26.41 28.31
N ARG A 50 14.12 26.32 28.62
CA ARG A 50 13.55 26.56 29.92
C ARG A 50 12.48 25.53 30.21
N GLN A 51 12.63 24.87 31.36
CA GLN A 51 11.71 23.78 31.74
C GLN A 51 10.39 24.35 32.26
N PRO A 52 9.22 23.82 31.88
CA PRO A 52 7.93 24.15 32.51
C PRO A 52 7.97 23.83 34.00
N GLY A 53 7.41 24.72 34.85
CA GLY A 53 7.41 24.54 36.29
C GLY A 53 8.71 24.91 37.00
N ALA A 54 9.73 25.41 36.28
CA ALA A 54 10.94 25.94 36.91
C ALA A 54 10.61 27.14 37.78
N GLN A 55 11.24 27.24 38.95
CA GLN A 55 11.06 28.36 39.85
C GLN A 55 11.67 29.64 39.24
N SER A 56 10.86 30.68 39.08
CA SER A 56 11.31 32.00 38.64
C SER A 56 11.68 32.90 39.83
N SER A 57 11.15 32.59 41.02
CA SER A 57 11.52 33.19 42.31
C SER A 57 11.18 32.21 43.44
N GLN A 58 11.49 32.56 44.69
CA GLN A 58 11.18 31.71 45.86
C GLN A 58 9.71 31.29 45.99
N GLN A 59 8.76 32.02 45.36
CA GLN A 59 7.32 31.79 45.51
C GLN A 59 6.56 31.69 44.19
N THR A 60 7.25 31.84 43.05
CA THR A 60 6.60 31.81 41.72
C THR A 60 7.21 30.76 40.81
N GLN A 61 6.35 29.97 40.18
CA GLN A 61 6.72 28.97 39.16
C GLN A 61 6.33 29.48 37.77
N LEU A 62 7.12 29.11 36.76
CA LEU A 62 6.81 29.40 35.38
C LEU A 62 5.65 28.53 34.89
N PRO A 63 4.54 29.12 34.43
CA PRO A 63 3.40 28.36 33.94
C PRO A 63 3.70 27.61 32.62
N SER A 64 4.68 28.07 31.84
CA SER A 64 5.10 27.48 30.57
C SER A 64 6.60 27.49 30.39
N GLY A 65 7.17 26.48 29.74
CA GLY A 65 8.56 26.40 29.36
C GLY A 65 8.84 26.98 27.98
N LEU A 66 10.14 27.13 27.64
CA LEU A 66 10.59 27.45 26.31
C LEU A 66 11.19 26.20 25.67
N GLN A 67 10.41 25.56 24.77
CA GLN A 67 10.78 24.36 24.04
C GLN A 67 10.83 24.69 22.54
N LEU A 68 11.93 24.36 21.90
CA LEU A 68 12.11 24.57 20.46
C LEU A 68 12.17 23.23 19.74
N GLY A 69 11.30 23.05 18.75
CA GLY A 69 11.33 21.91 17.84
C GLY A 69 12.58 21.91 16.97
N THR A 70 13.05 20.72 16.57
CA THR A 70 14.24 20.54 15.74
C THR A 70 13.94 20.07 14.33
N GLY A 71 12.67 19.86 14.01
CA GLY A 71 12.22 19.47 12.66
C GLY A 71 11.39 18.21 12.64
N VAL A 72 11.35 17.55 11.49
CA VAL A 72 10.53 16.38 11.16
C VAL A 72 11.39 15.29 10.53
N ARG A 73 10.99 14.02 10.69
CA ARG A 73 11.57 12.88 9.98
C ARG A 73 10.49 11.99 9.38
N PRO A 74 10.72 11.38 8.21
CA PRO A 74 9.91 10.28 7.75
C PRO A 74 10.22 9.04 8.59
N VAL A 75 9.17 8.31 9.01
CA VAL A 75 9.29 7.10 9.85
C VAL A 75 8.94 5.87 9.06
N ALA A 76 7.88 5.94 8.29
CA ALA A 76 7.38 4.80 7.53
C ALA A 76 6.61 5.24 6.28
N THR A 77 6.45 4.31 5.36
CA THR A 77 5.45 4.37 4.29
C THR A 77 4.43 3.27 4.56
N GLU A 78 3.23 3.66 4.94
CA GLU A 78 2.14 2.73 5.25
C GLU A 78 1.30 2.47 4.00
N ARG A 79 0.98 1.20 3.72
CA ARG A 79 0.01 0.84 2.68
C ARG A 79 -1.40 0.76 3.24
N ILE A 80 -2.35 1.32 2.49
CA ILE A 80 -3.76 1.34 2.85
C ILE A 80 -4.46 0.27 2.04
N PHE A 81 -4.89 -0.82 2.71
CA PHE A 81 -5.52 -1.96 2.08
C PHE A 81 -7.05 -1.85 1.93
N SER A 82 -7.60 -0.62 1.94
CA SER A 82 -9.00 -0.44 1.57
C SER A 82 -9.27 -0.97 0.17
N GLN A 83 -10.48 -1.48 -0.04
CA GLN A 83 -10.88 -2.03 -1.33
C GLN A 83 -10.92 -0.93 -2.40
N GLY A 84 -10.37 -1.24 -3.60
CA GLY A 84 -10.51 -0.43 -4.80
C GLY A 84 -11.86 -0.66 -5.49
N ASN A 85 -12.10 0.03 -6.59
CA ASN A 85 -13.28 -0.20 -7.39
C ASN A 85 -13.20 -1.54 -8.12
N LEU A 86 -14.32 -2.24 -8.23
CA LEU A 86 -14.44 -3.46 -9.03
C LEU A 86 -14.82 -3.08 -10.45
N GLN A 87 -13.97 -3.42 -11.41
CA GLN A 87 -14.21 -3.20 -12.83
C GLN A 87 -14.59 -4.52 -13.49
N GLN A 88 -15.72 -4.52 -14.20
CA GLN A 88 -16.15 -5.69 -14.95
C GLN A 88 -15.27 -5.87 -16.19
N THR A 89 -14.82 -7.11 -16.39
CA THR A 89 -14.09 -7.54 -17.57
C THR A 89 -14.90 -8.62 -18.33
N SER A 90 -14.57 -8.86 -19.58
CA SER A 90 -15.20 -9.93 -20.34
C SER A 90 -14.46 -11.28 -20.21
N ASN A 91 -13.45 -11.36 -19.34
CA ASN A 91 -12.62 -12.54 -19.20
C ASN A 91 -13.14 -13.41 -18.04
N SER A 92 -13.47 -14.67 -18.31
CA SER A 92 -13.96 -15.61 -17.30
C SER A 92 -12.90 -16.05 -16.28
N LYS A 93 -11.62 -15.77 -16.54
CA LYS A 93 -10.51 -16.08 -15.63
C LYS A 93 -10.20 -14.98 -14.66
N ASP A 94 -10.73 -13.77 -14.88
CA ASP A 94 -10.56 -12.66 -13.98
C ASP A 94 -11.46 -12.85 -12.76
N VAL A 95 -10.86 -12.76 -11.59
CA VAL A 95 -11.55 -12.98 -10.30
C VAL A 95 -11.14 -11.89 -9.33
N ALA A 96 -12.10 -11.10 -8.87
CA ALA A 96 -11.86 -10.09 -7.85
C ALA A 96 -12.32 -10.57 -6.46
N ILE A 97 -11.63 -10.09 -5.43
CA ILE A 97 -12.02 -10.30 -4.03
C ILE A 97 -12.90 -9.13 -3.60
N GLN A 98 -14.09 -9.41 -3.10
CA GLN A 98 -14.98 -8.43 -2.48
C GLN A 98 -14.88 -8.55 -0.96
N GLY A 99 -14.15 -7.65 -0.32
CA GLY A 99 -13.82 -7.70 1.10
C GLY A 99 -12.33 -7.98 1.35
N ASP A 100 -12.00 -8.51 2.53
CA ASP A 100 -10.62 -8.74 2.95
C ASP A 100 -10.08 -10.08 2.46
N GLY A 101 -8.77 -10.16 2.21
CA GLY A 101 -8.05 -11.36 1.81
C GLY A 101 -7.11 -11.12 0.64
N PHE A 102 -6.30 -12.12 0.33
CA PHE A 102 -5.32 -12.10 -0.74
C PHE A 102 -5.32 -13.45 -1.44
N PHE A 103 -5.08 -13.45 -2.74
CA PHE A 103 -4.74 -14.66 -3.46
C PHE A 103 -3.34 -15.12 -3.09
N GLN A 104 -3.15 -16.43 -3.01
CA GLN A 104 -1.85 -17.04 -2.74
C GLN A 104 -1.20 -17.45 -4.07
N VAL A 105 0.06 -17.13 -4.24
CA VAL A 105 0.84 -17.40 -5.44
C VAL A 105 2.17 -18.01 -5.06
N LEU A 106 2.59 -19.05 -5.77
CA LEU A 106 3.88 -19.70 -5.56
C LEU A 106 4.94 -19.01 -6.41
N LEU A 107 5.98 -18.51 -5.78
CA LEU A 107 7.14 -17.94 -6.43
C LEU A 107 8.12 -19.04 -6.87
N PRO A 108 9.02 -18.79 -7.85
CA PRO A 108 10.01 -19.76 -8.30
C PRO A 108 11.01 -20.19 -7.22
N ASP A 109 11.19 -19.36 -6.19
CA ASP A 109 12.03 -19.66 -5.04
C ASP A 109 11.37 -20.60 -3.99
N GLY A 110 10.13 -21.04 -4.27
CA GLY A 110 9.34 -21.90 -3.40
C GLY A 110 8.63 -21.16 -2.27
N THR A 111 8.77 -19.82 -2.19
CA THR A 111 8.05 -19.01 -1.20
C THR A 111 6.65 -18.66 -1.69
N THR A 112 5.70 -18.55 -0.74
CA THR A 112 4.34 -18.10 -1.06
C THR A 112 4.30 -16.58 -1.04
N ALA A 113 3.79 -15.98 -2.09
CA ALA A 113 3.47 -14.56 -2.17
C ALA A 113 1.95 -14.35 -2.17
N TYR A 114 1.54 -13.16 -1.85
CA TYR A 114 0.14 -12.77 -1.71
C TYR A 114 -0.15 -11.60 -2.66
N THR A 115 -1.27 -11.67 -3.36
CA THR A 115 -1.65 -10.60 -4.30
C THR A 115 -3.13 -10.29 -4.22
N ARG A 116 -3.48 -9.05 -4.60
CA ARG A 116 -4.86 -8.63 -4.84
C ARG A 116 -5.20 -8.58 -6.32
N ASP A 117 -4.20 -8.75 -7.18
CA ASP A 117 -4.43 -8.83 -8.62
C ASP A 117 -5.06 -10.18 -8.95
N GLY A 118 -6.25 -10.13 -9.51
CA GLY A 118 -7.01 -11.28 -9.93
C GLY A 118 -7.09 -11.45 -11.45
N ALA A 119 -6.24 -10.79 -12.22
CA ALA A 119 -6.13 -10.98 -13.65
C ALA A 119 -5.31 -12.25 -13.95
N PHE A 120 -5.98 -13.40 -13.92
CA PHE A 120 -5.33 -14.69 -14.10
C PHE A 120 -5.32 -15.14 -15.58
N GLN A 121 -4.32 -15.94 -15.91
CA GLN A 121 -4.14 -16.58 -17.21
C GLN A 121 -3.97 -18.07 -17.03
N THR A 122 -3.93 -18.80 -18.13
CA THR A 122 -3.62 -20.24 -18.12
C THR A 122 -2.30 -20.49 -18.81
N ASP A 123 -1.46 -21.29 -18.19
CA ASP A 123 -0.21 -21.79 -18.76
C ASP A 123 -0.47 -22.90 -19.80
N ASN A 124 0.59 -23.34 -20.49
CA ASN A 124 0.58 -24.46 -21.45
C ASN A 124 0.13 -25.79 -20.83
N GLN A 125 0.23 -25.94 -19.50
CA GLN A 125 -0.25 -27.10 -18.74
C GLN A 125 -1.70 -26.93 -18.25
N GLY A 126 -2.35 -25.80 -18.59
CA GLY A 126 -3.69 -25.48 -18.12
C GLY A 126 -3.75 -24.98 -16.68
N GLN A 127 -2.62 -24.71 -16.03
CA GLN A 127 -2.61 -24.18 -14.67
C GLN A 127 -2.98 -22.68 -14.64
N LEU A 128 -3.67 -22.28 -13.58
CA LEU A 128 -4.01 -20.89 -13.36
C LEU A 128 -2.77 -20.15 -12.84
N VAL A 129 -2.34 -19.12 -13.58
CA VAL A 129 -1.13 -18.35 -13.31
C VAL A 129 -1.42 -16.85 -13.31
N THR A 130 -0.56 -16.05 -12.67
CA THR A 130 -0.55 -14.59 -12.78
C THR A 130 0.00 -14.14 -14.13
N SER A 131 -0.09 -12.86 -14.44
CA SER A 131 0.50 -12.27 -15.66
C SER A 131 2.02 -12.47 -15.75
N SER A 132 2.70 -12.64 -14.60
CA SER A 132 4.14 -12.94 -14.50
C SER A 132 4.46 -14.44 -14.60
N GLY A 133 3.46 -15.32 -14.75
CA GLY A 133 3.63 -16.76 -14.87
C GLY A 133 3.71 -17.54 -13.55
N PHE A 134 3.40 -16.93 -12.42
CA PHE A 134 3.43 -17.59 -11.11
C PHE A 134 2.11 -18.34 -10.85
N THR A 135 2.19 -19.58 -10.36
CA THR A 135 1.03 -20.43 -10.13
C THR A 135 0.23 -20.00 -8.90
N VAL A 136 -1.10 -19.94 -9.06
CA VAL A 136 -2.02 -19.68 -7.95
C VAL A 136 -2.11 -20.91 -7.05
N GLN A 137 -2.14 -20.70 -5.74
CA GLN A 137 -2.30 -21.76 -4.75
C GLN A 137 -3.71 -21.73 -4.12
N PRO A 138 -4.36 -22.89 -3.95
CA PRO A 138 -3.99 -24.22 -4.44
C PRO A 138 -3.95 -24.31 -5.96
N ALA A 139 -3.03 -25.13 -6.51
CA ALA A 139 -2.89 -25.26 -7.95
C ALA A 139 -4.18 -25.80 -8.58
N ILE A 140 -4.74 -25.07 -9.54
CA ILE A 140 -5.96 -25.44 -10.26
C ILE A 140 -5.58 -25.63 -11.72
N THR A 141 -5.82 -26.84 -12.22
CA THR A 141 -5.53 -27.18 -13.61
C THR A 141 -6.83 -27.24 -14.40
N ILE A 142 -6.94 -26.44 -15.44
CA ILE A 142 -8.06 -26.38 -16.36
C ILE A 142 -7.74 -27.32 -17.53
N PRO A 143 -8.50 -28.42 -17.75
CA PRO A 143 -8.24 -29.31 -18.85
C PRO A 143 -8.59 -28.68 -20.20
N ASN A 144 -7.87 -29.03 -21.24
CA ASN A 144 -8.01 -28.46 -22.58
C ASN A 144 -9.39 -28.66 -23.24
N ASN A 145 -10.19 -29.61 -22.71
CA ASN A 145 -11.55 -29.90 -23.19
C ASN A 145 -12.63 -29.07 -22.43
N ALA A 146 -12.24 -28.09 -21.59
CA ALA A 146 -13.19 -27.25 -20.91
C ALA A 146 -13.86 -26.27 -21.88
N LEU A 147 -15.20 -26.25 -21.90
CA LEU A 147 -16.01 -25.31 -22.70
C LEU A 147 -16.21 -23.98 -21.95
N SER A 148 -16.44 -24.03 -20.64
CA SER A 148 -16.61 -22.85 -19.82
C SER A 148 -15.99 -23.08 -18.45
N LEU A 149 -15.49 -21.98 -17.86
CA LEU A 149 -14.98 -21.90 -16.50
C LEU A 149 -15.95 -21.06 -15.68
N THR A 150 -16.38 -21.57 -14.54
CA THR A 150 -17.23 -20.85 -13.58
C THR A 150 -16.57 -20.87 -12.22
N VAL A 151 -16.41 -19.69 -11.62
CA VAL A 151 -15.89 -19.52 -10.27
C VAL A 151 -17.04 -19.08 -9.36
N GLY A 152 -17.35 -19.90 -8.37
CA GLY A 152 -18.35 -19.60 -7.35
C GLY A 152 -17.86 -18.51 -6.39
N ARG A 153 -18.80 -17.85 -5.70
CA ARG A 153 -18.48 -16.84 -4.66
C ARG A 153 -17.76 -17.44 -3.47
N ASP A 154 -17.92 -18.75 -3.25
CA ASP A 154 -17.29 -19.56 -2.21
C ASP A 154 -15.90 -20.07 -2.60
N GLY A 155 -15.42 -19.69 -3.79
CA GLY A 155 -14.13 -20.12 -4.32
C GLY A 155 -14.15 -21.45 -5.05
N THR A 156 -15.29 -22.11 -5.20
CA THR A 156 -15.40 -23.34 -5.99
C THR A 156 -15.18 -23.05 -7.47
N VAL A 157 -14.25 -23.77 -8.08
CA VAL A 157 -13.95 -23.66 -9.50
C VAL A 157 -14.51 -24.88 -10.23
N SER A 158 -15.44 -24.63 -11.14
CA SER A 158 -16.15 -25.67 -11.91
C SER A 158 -15.96 -25.43 -13.39
N ILE A 159 -15.92 -26.49 -14.15
CA ILE A 159 -15.85 -26.47 -15.62
C ILE A 159 -17.00 -27.25 -16.21
N THR A 160 -17.42 -26.85 -17.42
CA THR A 160 -18.33 -27.62 -18.26
C THR A 160 -17.51 -28.31 -19.34
N GLN A 161 -17.74 -29.61 -19.54
CA GLN A 161 -17.07 -30.42 -20.57
C GLN A 161 -18.06 -30.84 -21.65
N PRO A 162 -17.60 -30.99 -22.90
CA PRO A 162 -18.46 -31.53 -23.97
C PRO A 162 -18.94 -32.94 -23.61
N GLY A 163 -20.24 -33.16 -23.75
CA GLY A 163 -20.86 -34.46 -23.44
C GLY A 163 -21.30 -34.68 -22.00
N SER A 164 -21.02 -33.73 -21.08
CA SER A 164 -21.51 -33.72 -19.70
C SER A 164 -22.44 -32.53 -19.48
N ALA A 165 -23.67 -32.80 -19.05
CA ALA A 165 -24.63 -31.75 -18.69
C ALA A 165 -24.31 -31.14 -17.32
N ASN A 166 -23.52 -31.83 -16.49
CA ASN A 166 -23.19 -31.40 -15.15
C ASN A 166 -21.80 -30.71 -15.10
N ALA A 167 -21.70 -29.61 -14.42
CA ALA A 167 -20.42 -28.95 -14.14
C ALA A 167 -19.58 -29.85 -13.21
N VAL A 168 -18.30 -30.00 -13.54
CA VAL A 168 -17.33 -30.76 -12.73
C VAL A 168 -16.48 -29.80 -11.98
N GLN A 169 -16.43 -29.94 -10.65
CA GLN A 169 -15.56 -29.16 -9.81
C GLN A 169 -14.10 -29.63 -9.97
N ILE A 170 -13.19 -28.71 -10.27
CA ILE A 170 -11.76 -28.99 -10.48
C ILE A 170 -10.88 -28.52 -9.32
N GLY A 171 -11.38 -27.58 -8.48
CA GLY A 171 -10.63 -27.08 -7.36
C GLY A 171 -11.39 -26.03 -6.58
N THR A 172 -10.72 -25.46 -5.58
CA THR A 172 -11.23 -24.33 -4.79
C THR A 172 -10.13 -23.29 -4.62
N ILE A 173 -10.45 -22.04 -4.87
CA ILE A 173 -9.57 -20.91 -4.58
C ILE A 173 -9.69 -20.60 -3.08
N GLN A 174 -8.56 -20.46 -2.41
CA GLN A 174 -8.50 -20.07 -1.02
C GLN A 174 -7.92 -18.66 -0.87
N LEU A 175 -8.36 -17.94 0.14
CA LEU A 175 -7.88 -16.60 0.45
C LEU A 175 -7.05 -16.62 1.72
N ALA A 176 -5.92 -15.91 1.71
CA ALA A 176 -5.13 -15.63 2.90
C ALA A 176 -5.59 -14.32 3.54
N THR A 177 -5.80 -14.32 4.84
CA THR A 177 -6.08 -13.14 5.63
C THR A 177 -4.95 -12.90 6.64
N PHE A 178 -4.64 -11.64 6.91
CA PHE A 178 -3.60 -11.23 7.85
C PHE A 178 -4.20 -10.36 8.95
N ILE A 179 -3.67 -10.48 10.15
CA ILE A 179 -4.05 -9.62 11.28
C ILE A 179 -3.60 -8.18 11.01
N ASN A 180 -2.39 -8.01 10.45
CA ASN A 180 -1.84 -6.70 10.09
C ASN A 180 -1.37 -6.69 8.63
N PRO A 181 -2.25 -6.36 7.66
CA PRO A 181 -1.88 -6.30 6.26
C PRO A 181 -0.81 -5.23 5.95
N ALA A 182 -0.79 -4.13 6.73
CA ALA A 182 0.21 -3.07 6.54
C ALA A 182 1.65 -3.53 6.82
N GLY A 183 1.82 -4.61 7.58
CA GLY A 183 3.12 -5.23 7.86
C GLY A 183 3.67 -6.11 6.73
N LEU A 184 2.92 -6.34 5.64
CA LEU A 184 3.39 -7.11 4.50
C LEU A 184 4.51 -6.39 3.75
N LEU A 185 5.54 -7.14 3.35
CA LEU A 185 6.64 -6.63 2.53
C LEU A 185 6.25 -6.69 1.05
N SER A 186 6.33 -5.56 0.36
CA SER A 186 6.13 -5.51 -1.08
C SER A 186 7.38 -6.00 -1.82
N LYS A 187 7.22 -7.03 -2.65
CA LYS A 187 8.31 -7.59 -3.47
C LYS A 187 8.35 -6.99 -4.89
N GLY A 188 7.32 -6.24 -5.28
CA GLY A 188 7.07 -5.80 -6.66
C GLY A 188 6.04 -6.69 -7.35
N GLU A 189 5.69 -6.37 -8.62
CA GLU A 189 4.74 -7.15 -9.43
C GLU A 189 3.37 -7.37 -8.75
N ASN A 190 2.92 -6.39 -7.94
CA ASN A 190 1.70 -6.46 -7.12
C ASN A 190 1.67 -7.61 -6.10
N MET A 191 2.86 -8.11 -5.73
CA MET A 191 3.03 -9.19 -4.77
C MET A 191 3.54 -8.71 -3.43
N PHE A 192 3.04 -9.36 -2.39
CA PHE A 192 3.40 -9.14 -1.00
C PHE A 192 3.94 -10.44 -0.42
N VAL A 193 4.89 -10.33 0.51
CA VAL A 193 5.43 -11.46 1.26
C VAL A 193 5.18 -11.24 2.74
N GLU A 194 4.91 -12.31 3.46
CA GLU A 194 4.72 -12.26 4.90
C GLU A 194 5.98 -11.80 5.65
N THR A 195 5.76 -11.14 6.76
CA THR A 195 6.82 -10.72 7.69
C THR A 195 6.41 -11.02 9.12
N SER A 196 7.35 -10.91 10.04
CA SER A 196 7.03 -11.00 11.48
C SER A 196 6.01 -9.94 11.94
N ALA A 197 5.94 -8.80 11.23
CA ALA A 197 5.01 -7.70 11.54
C ALA A 197 3.60 -7.93 11.00
N SER A 198 3.44 -8.69 9.90
CA SER A 198 2.12 -9.05 9.35
C SER A 198 1.43 -10.16 10.13
N GLY A 199 2.21 -10.98 10.83
CA GLY A 199 1.77 -12.25 11.41
C GLY A 199 1.66 -13.35 10.36
N THR A 200 1.37 -14.57 10.82
CA THR A 200 1.19 -15.75 9.94
C THR A 200 -0.13 -15.63 9.17
N PRO A 201 -0.16 -16.02 7.89
CA PRO A 201 -1.39 -16.03 7.09
C PRO A 201 -2.38 -17.05 7.64
N THR A 202 -3.64 -16.65 7.70
CA THR A 202 -4.74 -17.59 7.94
C THR A 202 -5.43 -17.86 6.60
N THR A 203 -5.32 -19.12 6.14
CA THR A 203 -5.94 -19.55 4.88
C THR A 203 -7.39 -19.94 5.14
N ASN A 204 -8.32 -19.31 4.44
CA ASN A 204 -9.75 -19.51 4.60
C ASN A 204 -10.43 -19.72 3.23
N THR A 205 -11.56 -20.42 3.25
CA THR A 205 -12.46 -20.39 2.11
C THR A 205 -13.14 -19.03 2.00
N PRO A 206 -13.34 -18.48 0.79
CA PRO A 206 -14.05 -17.23 0.61
C PRO A 206 -15.41 -17.21 1.31
N GLY A 207 -15.73 -16.11 1.99
CA GLY A 207 -16.95 -15.95 2.78
C GLY A 207 -16.91 -16.56 4.19
N ALA A 208 -15.83 -17.22 4.59
CA ALA A 208 -15.65 -17.75 5.94
C ALA A 208 -14.61 -16.93 6.73
N ASN A 209 -14.78 -16.87 8.06
CA ASN A 209 -13.79 -16.27 9.00
C ASN A 209 -13.33 -14.85 8.62
N GLY A 210 -14.23 -14.02 8.10
CA GLY A 210 -13.90 -12.65 7.69
C GLY A 210 -13.20 -12.53 6.33
N ALA A 211 -12.95 -13.64 5.63
CA ALA A 211 -12.47 -13.58 4.25
C ALA A 211 -13.58 -13.07 3.32
N GLY A 212 -13.19 -12.23 2.35
CA GLY A 212 -14.09 -11.69 1.35
C GLY A 212 -14.70 -12.77 0.44
N LEU A 213 -15.66 -12.37 -0.37
CA LEU A 213 -16.29 -13.21 -1.40
C LEU A 213 -15.56 -13.03 -2.72
N LEU A 214 -15.65 -14.02 -3.62
CA LEU A 214 -15.12 -13.91 -4.96
C LEU A 214 -16.19 -13.43 -5.96
N SER A 215 -15.75 -12.63 -6.94
CA SER A 215 -16.58 -12.17 -8.05
C SER A 215 -15.84 -12.46 -9.35
N GLN A 216 -16.40 -13.39 -10.15
CA GLN A 216 -15.85 -13.75 -11.46
C GLN A 216 -16.17 -12.68 -12.50
N GLY A 217 -15.25 -12.43 -13.44
CA GLY A 217 -15.39 -11.44 -14.51
C GLY A 217 -15.17 -10.01 -14.03
N TYR A 218 -14.53 -9.83 -12.89
CA TYR A 218 -14.14 -8.54 -12.33
C TYR A 218 -12.67 -8.54 -11.95
N VAL A 219 -12.06 -7.38 -12.03
CA VAL A 219 -10.74 -7.08 -11.47
C VAL A 219 -10.85 -5.94 -10.48
N GLU A 220 -10.04 -5.97 -9.44
CA GLU A 220 -9.93 -4.86 -8.50
C GLU A 220 -8.98 -3.82 -9.08
N THR A 221 -9.46 -2.58 -9.31
CA THR A 221 -8.60 -1.46 -9.70
C THR A 221 -7.89 -0.86 -8.49
N SER A 222 -6.91 -0.01 -8.74
CA SER A 222 -6.20 0.72 -7.69
C SER A 222 -7.19 1.51 -6.80
N ASN A 223 -6.92 1.60 -5.50
CA ASN A 223 -7.67 2.44 -4.57
C ASN A 223 -7.16 3.89 -4.53
N VAL A 224 -6.38 4.30 -5.52
CA VAL A 224 -5.85 5.68 -5.67
C VAL A 224 -6.90 6.58 -6.29
N ASN A 225 -7.18 7.71 -5.64
CA ASN A 225 -7.99 8.78 -6.21
C ASN A 225 -7.08 9.83 -6.86
N VAL A 226 -7.11 9.91 -8.19
CA VAL A 226 -6.26 10.82 -8.98
C VAL A 226 -6.41 12.27 -8.55
N VAL A 227 -7.65 12.74 -8.33
CA VAL A 227 -7.91 14.14 -7.98
C VAL A 227 -7.34 14.47 -6.61
N GLU A 228 -7.52 13.58 -5.63
CA GLU A 228 -6.98 13.73 -4.28
C GLU A 228 -5.43 13.77 -4.31
N GLU A 229 -4.79 12.85 -5.03
CA GLU A 229 -3.33 12.80 -5.14
C GLU A 229 -2.76 14.03 -5.88
N LEU A 230 -3.44 14.54 -6.92
CA LEU A 230 -3.02 15.76 -7.60
C LEU A 230 -3.11 16.99 -6.68
N VAL A 231 -4.17 17.11 -5.89
CA VAL A 231 -4.31 18.20 -4.91
C VAL A 231 -3.21 18.10 -3.85
N ASN A 232 -2.95 16.89 -3.33
CA ASN A 232 -1.88 16.64 -2.37
C ASN A 232 -0.50 16.98 -2.97
N MET A 233 -0.28 16.66 -4.23
CA MET A 233 0.96 17.01 -4.95
C MET A 233 1.15 18.53 -5.03
N ILE A 234 0.12 19.27 -5.43
CA ILE A 234 0.19 20.76 -5.52
C ILE A 234 0.47 21.36 -4.14
N GLN A 235 -0.18 20.87 -3.08
CA GLN A 235 0.05 21.33 -1.72
C GLN A 235 1.49 21.06 -1.27
N THR A 236 2.01 19.85 -1.55
CA THR A 236 3.37 19.46 -1.22
C THR A 236 4.40 20.29 -1.99
N GLN A 237 4.17 20.55 -3.28
CA GLN A 237 5.03 21.42 -4.08
C GLN A 237 5.07 22.85 -3.52
N ARG A 238 3.92 23.42 -3.17
CA ARG A 238 3.87 24.75 -2.56
C ARG A 238 4.59 24.80 -1.20
N ALA A 239 4.42 23.76 -0.37
CA ALA A 239 5.13 23.66 0.90
C ALA A 239 6.65 23.55 0.69
N TYR A 240 7.09 22.81 -0.32
CA TYR A 240 8.50 22.72 -0.71
C TYR A 240 9.05 24.10 -1.14
N GLU A 241 8.33 24.83 -1.99
CA GLU A 241 8.71 26.18 -2.42
C GLU A 241 8.83 27.16 -1.23
N MET A 242 7.87 27.10 -0.29
CA MET A 242 7.91 27.94 0.92
C MET A 242 9.13 27.62 1.80
N ASN A 243 9.44 26.33 2.02
CA ASN A 243 10.61 25.95 2.78
C ASN A 243 11.92 26.33 2.07
N SER A 244 11.99 26.21 0.76
CA SER A 244 13.13 26.65 -0.05
C SER A 244 13.33 28.17 0.05
N LYS A 245 12.23 28.94 0.00
CA LYS A 245 12.27 30.39 0.17
C LYS A 245 12.70 30.80 1.58
N ALA A 246 12.33 30.05 2.61
CA ALA A 246 12.79 30.27 3.98
C ALA A 246 14.31 30.09 4.08
N ILE A 247 14.89 29.09 3.41
CA ILE A 247 16.34 28.88 3.35
C ILE A 247 17.04 30.08 2.67
N THR A 248 16.56 30.47 1.49
CA THR A 248 17.17 31.58 0.74
C THR A 248 17.09 32.91 1.51
N THR A 249 15.99 33.17 2.22
CA THR A 249 15.84 34.35 3.07
C THR A 249 16.78 34.31 4.27
N SER A 250 16.96 33.16 4.89
CA SER A 250 17.90 32.95 5.99
C SER A 250 19.35 33.17 5.55
N ASP A 251 19.69 32.70 4.34
CA ASP A 251 21.02 32.87 3.76
C ASP A 251 21.30 34.33 3.43
N GLN A 252 20.35 35.08 2.87
CA GLN A 252 20.43 36.51 2.63
C GLN A 252 20.61 37.31 3.92
N MET A 253 19.95 36.92 5.03
CA MET A 253 20.16 37.55 6.35
C MET A 253 21.59 37.31 6.86
N LEU A 254 22.13 36.08 6.66
CA LEU A 254 23.50 35.76 7.04
C LEU A 254 24.53 36.56 6.22
N GLN A 255 24.31 36.73 4.94
CA GLN A 255 25.17 37.53 4.06
C GLN A 255 25.18 39.01 4.49
N LYS A 256 24.02 39.58 4.83
CA LYS A 256 23.96 40.95 5.33
C LYS A 256 24.69 41.11 6.66
N LEU A 257 24.59 40.14 7.56
CA LEU A 257 25.32 40.16 8.84
C LEU A 257 26.84 40.07 8.68
N SER A 258 27.31 39.36 7.62
CA SER A 258 28.73 39.24 7.33
C SER A 258 29.33 40.51 6.65
N GLN A 259 28.46 41.39 6.14
CA GLN A 259 28.84 42.65 5.50
C GLN A 259 28.80 43.86 6.47
N MET A 260 28.31 43.67 7.67
CA MET A 260 28.31 44.63 8.77
C MET A 260 29.52 44.38 9.68
#